data_865c0bc451aa39ab4c14f12dfc044989
#
_entry.id   865c0bc451aa39ab4c14f12dfc044989
#
_cell.length_a   1.000
_cell.length_b   1.000
_cell.length_c   1.000
_cell.angle_alpha   90.00
_cell.angle_beta   90.00
_cell.angle_gamma   90.00
#
_symmetry.space_group_name_H-M   'P 1'
#
loop_
_entity.id
_entity.type
_entity.pdbx_description
1 polymer ?
#
loop_
_entity_poly.entity_id
_entity_poly.type
_entity_poly.pdbx_seq_one_letter_code
_entity_poly.pdbx_strand_id
1 'polypeptide(L)'
;MKALRNLGIVSLALLACCSFAMSQSSDAATPAFKAGKWTVIPGAPAVGIGHMMLLTDGSVLMMSASCDATGAWFRLIPDNTGNYAKGTFVDAGTMPKNYNPLYYSSAVLTTGEVIVMGGEYNACNAVWTNLGALYNPKTNKWTAVKAPAGWTSIGDAQSVVLPNGKFMMANCCTTDEAILTKVSPATWTPTGAGKADINDEEGWTLLPDGNVLTVDANNTTDLTNSEIYNSTTGRWATAGSTIVKLADTNANNSGSHELGPGVLRPDGTVFYAGATVNNAIYDSVTGVWSKAPRFGGSLDMADAPAALLPDGNILLDASPGVFNNGSKFFEWDGTKLNPTVGPRNASIDSSYAGNMLLLPTGQVLFADFSSDVELYTPSGTYEAAWQPVITSVQSTLAHGTNNHTLKGTQLNGLSQGTSYGDDNQQATNYPLVRITDAAGHVVYCKTHTFSSMGVATGSKIVTAQFDVPATGIATGPASLVVVANGIPSAAVAVTID
;
A
#
# COMPACT_ATOMS: atom_id res chain seq x y z
N MET A 1 84.36 -37.53 -28.76
CA MET A 1 85.51 -36.57 -28.79
C MET A 1 85.12 -35.34 -28.03
N LYS A 2 85.90 -34.99 -27.01
CA LYS A 2 86.04 -33.67 -26.32
C LYS A 2 84.76 -33.05 -25.75
N ALA A 3 84.57 -32.99 -24.49
CA ALA A 3 85.34 -32.49 -23.34
C ALA A 3 85.05 -31.00 -23.02
N LEU A 4 84.77 -30.75 -21.76
CA LEU A 4 85.04 -29.55 -20.94
C LEU A 4 84.04 -28.36 -21.04
N ARG A 5 83.65 -27.65 -20.02
CA ARG A 5 83.98 -27.54 -18.61
C ARG A 5 82.95 -26.67 -17.87
N ASN A 6 82.74 -26.99 -16.59
CA ASN A 6 82.25 -26.18 -15.48
C ASN A 6 82.21 -24.65 -15.63
N LEU A 7 81.14 -24.03 -15.11
CA LEU A 7 81.27 -23.01 -14.05
C LEU A 7 79.93 -22.90 -13.30
N GLY A 8 79.97 -23.08 -11.97
CA GLY A 8 78.83 -22.93 -11.13
C GLY A 8 78.53 -21.46 -10.83
N ILE A 9 77.26 -21.12 -10.68
CA ILE A 9 76.81 -19.91 -10.03
C ILE A 9 75.79 -20.35 -8.96
N VAL A 10 76.17 -20.10 -7.71
CA VAL A 10 75.31 -20.27 -6.55
C VAL A 10 74.33 -19.09 -6.53
N SER A 11 73.07 -19.32 -6.78
CA SER A 11 72.01 -18.35 -6.56
C SER A 11 71.32 -18.64 -5.25
N LEU A 12 71.52 -17.73 -4.31
CA LEU A 12 70.81 -17.67 -3.03
C LEU A 12 69.36 -17.38 -3.26
N ALA A 13 68.46 -18.32 -3.02
CA ALA A 13 67.02 -18.10 -3.02
C ALA A 13 66.63 -17.52 -1.67
N LEU A 14 66.29 -16.22 -1.61
CA LEU A 14 65.54 -15.63 -0.49
C LEU A 14 64.10 -16.13 -0.53
N LEU A 15 63.74 -16.97 0.41
CA LEU A 15 62.34 -17.25 0.72
C LEU A 15 61.74 -16.03 1.43
N ALA A 16 60.96 -15.21 0.71
CA ALA A 16 60.08 -14.22 1.30
C ALA A 16 58.81 -14.94 1.80
N CYS A 17 58.71 -15.15 3.14
CA CYS A 17 57.47 -15.53 3.78
C CYS A 17 56.45 -14.37 3.68
N CYS A 18 55.58 -14.40 2.70
CA CYS A 18 54.36 -13.59 2.71
C CYS A 18 53.38 -14.16 3.74
N SER A 19 53.39 -13.60 4.94
CA SER A 19 52.32 -13.80 5.91
C SER A 19 51.05 -13.17 5.39
N PHE A 20 50.16 -13.95 4.78
CA PHE A 20 48.78 -13.55 4.55
C PHE A 20 48.10 -13.40 5.91
N ALA A 21 48.01 -12.18 6.42
CA ALA A 21 47.06 -11.86 7.46
C ALA A 21 45.65 -12.04 6.88
N MET A 22 45.00 -13.17 7.14
CA MET A 22 43.56 -13.26 6.97
C MET A 22 42.93 -12.26 7.93
N SER A 23 42.48 -11.13 7.38
CA SER A 23 41.54 -10.29 8.10
C SER A 23 40.28 -11.14 8.28
N GLN A 24 40.03 -11.63 9.48
CA GLN A 24 38.69 -12.05 9.87
C GLN A 24 37.82 -10.83 9.78
N SER A 25 36.96 -10.77 8.71
CA SER A 25 35.80 -9.94 8.75
C SER A 25 34.99 -10.41 9.95
N SER A 26 34.93 -9.60 10.99
CA SER A 26 33.94 -9.78 12.02
C SER A 26 32.60 -9.70 11.33
N ASP A 27 31.94 -10.82 11.08
CA ASP A 27 30.53 -10.83 10.76
C ASP A 27 29.85 -10.09 11.90
N ALA A 28 29.49 -8.85 11.66
CA ALA A 28 28.60 -8.12 12.56
C ALA A 28 27.33 -8.96 12.65
N ALA A 29 27.08 -9.55 13.83
CA ALA A 29 25.89 -10.34 14.03
C ALA A 29 24.69 -9.51 13.63
N THR A 30 23.90 -10.01 12.67
CA THR A 30 22.65 -9.36 12.26
C THR A 30 21.85 -9.07 13.52
N PRO A 31 21.42 -7.83 13.77
CA PRO A 31 20.64 -7.50 14.95
C PRO A 31 19.47 -8.47 15.09
N ALA A 32 19.23 -8.99 16.30
CA ALA A 32 18.08 -9.85 16.53
C ALA A 32 16.79 -9.08 16.18
N PHE A 33 15.87 -9.74 15.45
CA PHE A 33 14.55 -9.18 15.14
C PHE A 33 13.89 -8.69 16.43
N LYS A 34 13.31 -7.50 16.36
CA LYS A 34 12.53 -6.90 17.43
C LYS A 34 11.17 -6.53 16.90
N ALA A 35 10.14 -7.15 17.46
CA ALA A 35 8.76 -6.86 17.12
C ALA A 35 8.35 -5.43 17.47
N GLY A 36 7.42 -4.87 16.70
CA GLY A 36 6.76 -3.60 17.02
C GLY A 36 5.77 -3.74 18.19
N LYS A 37 4.96 -2.70 18.42
CA LYS A 37 4.01 -2.63 19.55
C LYS A 37 2.66 -2.13 19.10
N TRP A 38 1.59 -2.70 19.67
CA TRP A 38 0.23 -2.23 19.50
C TRP A 38 -0.17 -1.21 20.56
N THR A 39 -0.99 -0.24 20.15
CA THR A 39 -1.57 0.81 21.01
C THR A 39 -3.00 1.06 20.56
N VAL A 40 -3.95 0.93 21.48
CA VAL A 40 -5.38 1.20 21.20
C VAL A 40 -5.63 2.69 21.04
N ILE A 41 -6.46 3.07 20.08
CA ILE A 41 -6.98 4.44 19.93
C ILE A 41 -8.33 4.52 20.65
N PRO A 42 -8.45 5.34 21.70
CA PRO A 42 -9.71 5.46 22.43
C PRO A 42 -10.75 6.24 21.63
N GLY A 43 -12.03 5.95 21.88
CA GLY A 43 -13.16 6.71 21.34
C GLY A 43 -13.55 6.36 19.92
N ALA A 44 -13.12 5.22 19.38
CA ALA A 44 -13.62 4.71 18.11
C ALA A 44 -15.15 4.54 18.13
N PRO A 45 -15.82 4.73 16.99
CA PRO A 45 -17.27 4.57 16.87
C PRO A 45 -17.74 3.17 17.31
N ALA A 46 -18.78 3.11 18.14
CA ALA A 46 -19.31 1.85 18.69
C ALA A 46 -19.88 0.90 17.62
N VAL A 47 -20.16 1.41 16.44
CA VAL A 47 -20.64 0.60 15.27
C VAL A 47 -19.52 -0.20 14.62
N GLY A 48 -18.26 -0.01 15.06
CA GLY A 48 -17.09 -0.64 14.46
C GLY A 48 -16.57 0.09 13.21
N ILE A 49 -15.34 -0.24 12.85
CA ILE A 49 -14.63 0.31 11.70
C ILE A 49 -14.18 -0.83 10.79
N GLY A 50 -14.53 -0.72 9.52
CA GLY A 50 -14.03 -1.59 8.44
C GLY A 50 -12.93 -0.91 7.64
N HIS A 51 -13.11 -0.81 6.32
CA HIS A 51 -12.13 -0.26 5.39
C HIS A 51 -11.72 1.19 5.71
N MET A 52 -10.44 1.48 5.51
CA MET A 52 -9.83 2.77 5.85
C MET A 52 -9.00 3.30 4.69
N MET A 53 -9.03 4.62 4.46
CA MET A 53 -8.20 5.29 3.45
C MET A 53 -7.55 6.56 4.02
N LEU A 54 -6.26 6.75 3.77
CA LEU A 54 -5.54 7.96 4.15
C LEU A 54 -5.95 9.10 3.20
N LEU A 55 -6.43 10.21 3.75
CA LEU A 55 -6.72 11.40 2.94
C LEU A 55 -5.47 12.25 2.74
N THR A 56 -5.47 13.06 1.69
CA THR A 56 -4.33 13.91 1.35
C THR A 56 -4.10 15.09 2.31
N ASP A 57 -4.99 15.26 3.30
CA ASP A 57 -4.85 16.17 4.44
C ASP A 57 -4.38 15.46 5.73
N GLY A 58 -3.91 14.23 5.60
CA GLY A 58 -3.40 13.41 6.71
C GLY A 58 -4.47 12.82 7.64
N SER A 59 -5.74 13.12 7.46
CA SER A 59 -6.81 12.42 8.19
C SER A 59 -7.10 11.06 7.55
N VAL A 60 -7.74 10.16 8.27
CA VAL A 60 -8.13 8.84 7.77
C VAL A 60 -9.63 8.76 7.59
N LEU A 61 -10.09 8.49 6.39
CA LEU A 61 -11.49 8.19 6.08
C LEU A 61 -11.77 6.73 6.44
N MET A 62 -12.85 6.46 7.16
CA MET A 62 -13.14 5.15 7.74
C MET A 62 -14.60 4.76 7.49
N MET A 63 -14.81 3.58 6.96
CA MET A 63 -16.14 3.01 6.77
C MET A 63 -16.72 2.49 8.09
N SER A 64 -17.98 2.75 8.33
CA SER A 64 -18.74 2.05 9.40
C SER A 64 -18.87 0.58 9.09
N ALA A 65 -18.61 -0.27 10.08
CA ALA A 65 -18.85 -1.71 9.98
C ALA A 65 -20.36 -2.08 10.11
N SER A 66 -21.24 -1.08 10.27
CA SER A 66 -22.69 -1.31 10.42
C SER A 66 -23.32 -1.74 9.09
N CYS A 67 -24.14 -2.78 9.16
CA CYS A 67 -25.00 -3.22 8.06
C CYS A 67 -26.26 -2.38 7.88
N ASP A 68 -26.41 -1.30 8.61
CA ASP A 68 -27.57 -0.43 8.45
C ASP A 68 -27.58 0.26 7.07
N ALA A 69 -28.75 0.70 6.63
CA ALA A 69 -28.90 1.34 5.33
C ALA A 69 -28.36 2.79 5.30
N THR A 70 -27.69 3.26 6.36
CA THR A 70 -27.21 4.64 6.45
C THR A 70 -25.92 4.87 5.67
N GLY A 71 -25.08 3.85 5.51
CA GLY A 71 -23.76 3.97 4.85
C GLY A 71 -22.93 5.08 5.51
N ALA A 72 -22.84 5.11 6.84
CA ALA A 72 -22.13 6.13 7.58
C ALA A 72 -20.62 5.97 7.43
N TRP A 73 -19.91 7.09 7.40
CA TRP A 73 -18.46 7.16 7.38
C TRP A 73 -17.94 8.09 8.46
N PHE A 74 -16.73 7.85 8.89
CA PHE A 74 -16.03 8.64 9.91
C PHE A 74 -14.69 9.13 9.38
N ARG A 75 -14.11 10.12 10.07
CA ARG A 75 -12.71 10.51 9.88
C ARG A 75 -11.98 10.48 11.22
N LEU A 76 -10.80 9.88 11.24
CA LEU A 76 -9.83 10.04 12.32
C LEU A 76 -8.90 11.21 11.99
N ILE A 77 -8.94 12.26 12.80
CA ILE A 77 -8.09 13.44 12.68
C ILE A 77 -7.02 13.34 13.77
N PRO A 78 -5.69 13.35 13.43
CA PRO A 78 -4.65 13.36 14.45
C PRO A 78 -4.74 14.61 15.32
N ASP A 79 -4.17 14.57 16.52
CA ASP A 79 -4.10 15.73 17.39
C ASP A 79 -3.19 16.83 16.80
N ASN A 80 -3.11 17.98 17.46
CA ASN A 80 -2.28 19.12 17.02
C ASN A 80 -0.76 18.87 17.11
N THR A 81 -0.32 17.67 17.46
CA THR A 81 1.08 17.21 17.37
C THR A 81 1.29 16.19 16.26
N GLY A 82 0.24 15.87 15.50
CA GLY A 82 0.23 14.86 14.46
C GLY A 82 0.09 13.43 14.98
N ASN A 83 -0.33 13.25 16.23
CA ASN A 83 -0.43 11.93 16.88
C ASN A 83 -1.82 11.31 16.68
N TYR A 84 -1.89 10.19 15.99
CA TYR A 84 -3.14 9.46 15.73
C TYR A 84 -3.67 8.73 16.97
N ALA A 85 -2.80 8.29 17.90
CA ALA A 85 -3.25 7.66 19.16
C ALA A 85 -4.07 8.61 20.05
N LYS A 86 -3.96 9.92 19.82
CA LYS A 86 -4.71 10.98 20.50
C LYS A 86 -5.68 11.69 19.55
N GLY A 87 -5.92 11.10 18.39
CA GLY A 87 -6.78 11.65 17.37
C GLY A 87 -8.25 11.68 17.81
N THR A 88 -9.06 12.37 17.01
CA THR A 88 -10.50 12.50 17.24
C THR A 88 -11.27 11.92 16.08
N PHE A 89 -12.25 11.07 16.37
CA PHE A 89 -13.19 10.59 15.39
C PHE A 89 -14.32 11.61 15.18
N VAL A 90 -14.58 11.93 13.93
CA VAL A 90 -15.65 12.85 13.52
C VAL A 90 -16.48 12.23 12.41
N ASP A 91 -17.73 12.69 12.24
CA ASP A 91 -18.60 12.27 11.16
C ASP A 91 -18.05 12.68 9.78
N ALA A 92 -18.09 11.76 8.81
CA ALA A 92 -17.71 11.98 7.42
C ALA A 92 -18.90 11.86 6.45
N GLY A 93 -20.10 12.04 6.96
CA GLY A 93 -21.33 11.95 6.19
C GLY A 93 -21.73 10.52 5.85
N THR A 94 -22.71 10.43 4.98
CA THR A 94 -23.29 9.14 4.57
C THR A 94 -23.21 8.98 3.06
N MET A 95 -23.07 7.73 2.62
CA MET A 95 -23.14 7.35 1.21
C MET A 95 -24.46 7.82 0.55
N PRO A 96 -24.53 7.93 -0.76
CA PRO A 96 -25.79 8.13 -1.47
C PRO A 96 -26.84 7.09 -1.07
N LYS A 97 -28.10 7.49 -1.09
CA LYS A 97 -29.22 6.62 -0.70
C LYS A 97 -29.15 5.26 -1.38
N ASN A 98 -29.34 4.19 -0.62
CA ASN A 98 -29.32 2.78 -1.04
C ASN A 98 -27.91 2.26 -1.41
N TYR A 99 -26.86 2.92 -0.98
CA TYR A 99 -25.49 2.46 -1.21
C TYR A 99 -24.74 2.40 0.13
N ASN A 100 -24.41 1.20 0.58
CA ASN A 100 -23.61 0.90 1.75
C ASN A 100 -22.81 -0.38 1.46
N PRO A 101 -21.73 -0.27 0.65
CA PRO A 101 -21.00 -1.42 0.14
C PRO A 101 -20.05 -2.02 1.19
N LEU A 102 -19.78 -3.33 1.05
CA LEU A 102 -18.60 -4.01 1.61
C LEU A 102 -17.84 -4.63 0.43
N TYR A 103 -16.51 -4.72 0.57
CA TYR A 103 -15.60 -5.25 -0.45
C TYR A 103 -15.84 -4.60 -1.81
N TYR A 104 -15.04 -3.61 -2.15
CA TYR A 104 -15.29 -2.71 -3.29
C TYR A 104 -14.03 -2.06 -3.82
N SER A 105 -14.05 -1.66 -5.08
CA SER A 105 -13.01 -0.81 -5.67
C SER A 105 -12.95 0.56 -5.00
N SER A 106 -11.77 1.02 -4.62
CA SER A 106 -11.60 2.35 -4.02
C SER A 106 -10.25 2.98 -4.34
N ALA A 107 -10.19 4.30 -4.32
CA ALA A 107 -8.93 5.03 -4.43
C ALA A 107 -9.03 6.47 -3.97
N VAL A 108 -7.90 7.04 -3.56
CA VAL A 108 -7.69 8.49 -3.45
C VAL A 108 -7.22 9.02 -4.80
N LEU A 109 -8.00 9.93 -5.37
CA LEU A 109 -7.73 10.50 -6.69
C LEU A 109 -6.73 11.67 -6.63
N THR A 110 -6.21 12.08 -7.79
CA THR A 110 -5.28 13.23 -7.89
C THR A 110 -5.87 14.55 -7.41
N THR A 111 -7.19 14.64 -7.26
CA THR A 111 -7.90 15.80 -6.67
C THR A 111 -7.92 15.80 -5.15
N GLY A 112 -7.48 14.68 -4.52
CA GLY A 112 -7.63 14.40 -3.09
C GLY A 112 -9.07 14.00 -2.70
N GLU A 113 -9.94 13.73 -3.68
CA GLU A 113 -11.24 13.11 -3.46
C GLU A 113 -11.09 11.60 -3.41
N VAL A 114 -12.06 10.91 -2.80
CA VAL A 114 -12.06 9.45 -2.71
C VAL A 114 -13.19 8.88 -3.55
N ILE A 115 -12.88 7.92 -4.41
CA ILE A 115 -13.88 7.17 -5.17
C ILE A 115 -14.07 5.79 -4.54
N VAL A 116 -15.32 5.35 -4.47
CA VAL A 116 -15.76 4.01 -4.05
C VAL A 116 -16.73 3.50 -5.11
N MET A 117 -16.49 2.30 -5.64
CA MET A 117 -17.28 1.73 -6.74
C MET A 117 -17.56 0.25 -6.48
N GLY A 118 -18.77 -0.20 -6.75
CA GLY A 118 -19.12 -1.62 -6.63
C GLY A 118 -19.47 -2.05 -5.21
N GLY A 119 -19.09 -3.24 -4.88
CA GLY A 119 -19.30 -3.95 -3.62
C GLY A 119 -19.90 -5.33 -3.85
N GLU A 120 -19.35 -6.32 -3.19
CA GLU A 120 -19.88 -7.69 -3.12
C GLU A 120 -21.19 -7.72 -2.34
N TYR A 121 -21.22 -6.94 -1.26
CA TYR A 121 -22.43 -6.73 -0.45
C TYR A 121 -22.88 -5.28 -0.55
N ASN A 122 -24.19 -5.07 -0.38
CA ASN A 122 -24.78 -3.76 -0.21
C ASN A 122 -25.78 -3.79 0.94
N ALA A 123 -25.54 -3.03 2.01
CA ALA A 123 -26.25 -3.11 3.29
C ALA A 123 -26.31 -4.58 3.80
N CYS A 124 -25.13 -5.25 3.78
CA CYS A 124 -24.92 -6.67 4.12
C CYS A 124 -25.78 -7.70 3.37
N ASN A 125 -26.40 -7.32 2.29
CA ASN A 125 -27.02 -8.28 1.37
C ASN A 125 -26.00 -8.66 0.30
N ALA A 126 -25.75 -9.94 0.12
CA ALA A 126 -24.89 -10.44 -0.96
C ALA A 126 -25.52 -10.09 -2.32
N VAL A 127 -25.01 -9.03 -2.92
CA VAL A 127 -25.46 -8.49 -4.20
C VAL A 127 -24.33 -7.68 -4.83
N TRP A 128 -23.74 -8.18 -5.89
CA TRP A 128 -22.71 -7.46 -6.64
C TRP A 128 -23.32 -6.22 -7.30
N THR A 129 -23.05 -5.05 -6.68
CA THR A 129 -23.65 -3.80 -7.13
C THR A 129 -22.78 -3.09 -8.17
N ASN A 130 -23.39 -2.24 -8.99
CA ASN A 130 -22.73 -1.30 -9.90
C ASN A 130 -22.85 0.15 -9.42
N LEU A 131 -23.21 0.36 -8.16
CA LEU A 131 -23.30 1.69 -7.57
C LEU A 131 -21.91 2.25 -7.31
N GLY A 132 -21.83 3.57 -7.16
CA GLY A 132 -20.57 4.23 -6.81
C GLY A 132 -20.78 5.59 -6.19
N ALA A 133 -19.77 6.06 -5.47
CA ALA A 133 -19.79 7.35 -4.79
C ALA A 133 -18.40 8.02 -4.82
N LEU A 134 -18.41 9.34 -4.78
CA LEU A 134 -17.24 10.20 -4.65
C LEU A 134 -17.38 11.02 -3.35
N TYR A 135 -16.39 10.92 -2.49
CA TYR A 135 -16.27 11.75 -1.29
C TYR A 135 -15.37 12.95 -1.53
N ASN A 136 -15.87 14.12 -1.18
CA ASN A 136 -15.09 15.35 -1.20
C ASN A 136 -14.71 15.77 0.23
N PRO A 137 -13.45 15.65 0.65
CA PRO A 137 -13.03 15.93 2.02
C PRO A 137 -13.14 17.42 2.41
N LYS A 138 -13.17 18.34 1.42
CA LYS A 138 -13.34 19.77 1.67
C LYS A 138 -14.78 20.14 2.06
N THR A 139 -15.75 19.45 1.50
CA THR A 139 -17.18 19.71 1.76
C THR A 139 -17.81 18.71 2.70
N ASN A 140 -17.09 17.65 3.05
CA ASN A 140 -17.57 16.50 3.84
C ASN A 140 -18.85 15.88 3.24
N LYS A 141 -18.87 15.67 1.92
CA LYS A 141 -20.05 15.20 1.20
C LYS A 141 -19.73 14.07 0.23
N TRP A 142 -20.64 13.14 0.15
CA TRP A 142 -20.68 12.09 -0.85
C TRP A 142 -21.61 12.44 -2.00
N THR A 143 -21.22 12.08 -3.22
CA THR A 143 -22.02 12.24 -4.44
C THR A 143 -21.98 10.97 -5.27
N ALA A 144 -23.11 10.56 -5.86
CA ALA A 144 -23.16 9.34 -6.66
C ALA A 144 -22.31 9.43 -7.92
N VAL A 145 -21.62 8.34 -8.24
CA VAL A 145 -20.84 8.14 -9.47
C VAL A 145 -21.48 7.01 -10.28
N LYS A 146 -21.62 7.20 -11.58
CA LYS A 146 -22.17 6.17 -12.49
C LYS A 146 -21.09 5.17 -12.90
N ALA A 147 -21.44 3.90 -12.92
CA ALA A 147 -20.61 2.84 -13.48
C ALA A 147 -20.34 3.01 -14.98
N PRO A 148 -19.38 2.28 -15.56
CA PRO A 148 -19.21 2.14 -17.00
C PRO A 148 -20.52 1.73 -17.69
N ALA A 149 -20.75 2.26 -18.90
CA ALA A 149 -21.99 1.97 -19.63
C ALA A 149 -22.09 0.46 -19.94
N GLY A 150 -23.24 -0.12 -19.64
CA GLY A 150 -23.52 -1.53 -19.87
C GLY A 150 -23.12 -2.46 -18.73
N TRP A 151 -22.37 -1.98 -17.74
CA TRP A 151 -22.02 -2.80 -16.56
C TRP A 151 -23.22 -2.90 -15.61
N THR A 152 -23.68 -4.11 -15.40
CA THR A 152 -24.80 -4.42 -14.46
C THR A 152 -24.32 -4.71 -13.06
N SER A 153 -23.02 -5.04 -12.91
CA SER A 153 -22.31 -5.24 -11.65
C SER A 153 -20.89 -4.66 -11.76
N ILE A 154 -20.27 -4.40 -10.65
CA ILE A 154 -18.83 -4.19 -10.46
C ILE A 154 -18.35 -5.25 -9.46
N GLY A 155 -19.08 -5.44 -8.37
CA GLY A 155 -18.77 -6.40 -7.32
C GLY A 155 -17.61 -5.97 -6.46
N ASP A 156 -16.95 -6.92 -5.86
CA ASP A 156 -15.65 -6.85 -5.24
C ASP A 156 -14.59 -6.91 -6.34
N ALA A 157 -14.08 -5.81 -6.68
CA ALA A 157 -13.18 -5.71 -7.80
C ALA A 157 -12.01 -4.81 -7.45
N GLN A 158 -10.86 -5.25 -7.87
CA GLN A 158 -9.63 -4.52 -7.68
C GLN A 158 -9.60 -3.21 -8.47
N SER A 159 -8.76 -2.31 -7.97
CA SER A 159 -8.57 -1.01 -8.61
C SER A 159 -7.17 -0.45 -8.36
N VAL A 160 -6.76 0.49 -9.19
CA VAL A 160 -5.46 1.17 -9.05
C VAL A 160 -5.53 2.58 -9.63
N VAL A 161 -4.77 3.51 -9.07
CA VAL A 161 -4.49 4.79 -9.75
C VAL A 161 -3.18 4.64 -10.52
N LEU A 162 -3.29 4.68 -11.84
CA LEU A 162 -2.14 4.56 -12.75
C LEU A 162 -1.19 5.77 -12.60
N PRO A 163 0.07 5.67 -13.04
CA PRO A 163 1.04 6.76 -12.92
C PRO A 163 0.60 8.08 -13.54
N ASN A 164 -0.27 8.04 -14.54
CA ASN A 164 -0.85 9.23 -15.18
C ASN A 164 -2.01 9.85 -14.38
N GLY A 165 -2.31 9.33 -13.19
CA GLY A 165 -3.36 9.82 -12.29
C GLY A 165 -4.77 9.34 -12.60
N LYS A 166 -4.95 8.46 -13.58
CA LYS A 166 -6.26 7.91 -13.93
C LYS A 166 -6.58 6.70 -13.04
N PHE A 167 -7.79 6.67 -12.53
CA PHE A 167 -8.33 5.52 -11.81
C PHE A 167 -8.74 4.42 -12.80
N MET A 168 -8.23 3.22 -12.61
CA MET A 168 -8.58 2.01 -13.33
C MET A 168 -9.25 1.04 -12.38
N MET A 169 -10.28 0.36 -12.82
CA MET A 169 -11.08 -0.57 -12.03
C MET A 169 -11.51 -1.75 -12.88
N ALA A 170 -11.62 -2.90 -12.26
CA ALA A 170 -12.16 -4.14 -12.85
C ALA A 170 -13.68 -4.24 -12.65
N ASN A 171 -14.28 -5.19 -13.37
CA ASN A 171 -15.55 -5.83 -13.04
C ASN A 171 -15.22 -7.24 -12.55
N CYS A 172 -15.53 -7.58 -11.32
CA CYS A 172 -15.08 -8.82 -10.67
C CYS A 172 -15.25 -10.06 -11.54
N CYS A 173 -16.45 -10.26 -12.01
CA CYS A 173 -16.95 -11.51 -12.52
C CYS A 173 -16.83 -11.63 -14.05
N THR A 174 -16.03 -10.77 -14.67
CA THR A 174 -15.71 -10.74 -16.11
C THR A 174 -14.25 -10.36 -16.34
N THR A 175 -13.82 -10.31 -17.59
CA THR A 175 -12.52 -9.74 -17.99
C THR A 175 -12.62 -8.26 -18.34
N ASP A 176 -13.74 -7.60 -18.01
CA ASP A 176 -13.95 -6.20 -18.36
C ASP A 176 -13.26 -5.28 -17.35
N GLU A 177 -12.59 -4.27 -17.86
CA GLU A 177 -11.91 -3.23 -17.09
C GLU A 177 -12.16 -1.85 -17.71
N ALA A 178 -12.14 -0.81 -16.89
CA ALA A 178 -12.36 0.54 -17.36
C ALA A 178 -11.48 1.57 -16.64
N ILE A 179 -11.09 2.60 -17.37
CA ILE A 179 -10.38 3.77 -16.87
C ILE A 179 -11.35 4.93 -16.77
N LEU A 180 -11.41 5.57 -15.60
CA LEU A 180 -12.12 6.82 -15.38
C LEU A 180 -11.37 7.98 -16.04
N THR A 181 -11.94 8.53 -17.11
CA THR A 181 -11.34 9.64 -17.88
C THR A 181 -11.84 11.00 -17.44
N LYS A 182 -13.00 11.05 -16.78
CA LYS A 182 -13.60 12.26 -16.20
C LYS A 182 -14.46 11.84 -15.01
N VAL A 183 -14.36 12.58 -13.92
CA VAL A 183 -15.08 12.28 -12.66
C VAL A 183 -16.53 12.76 -12.70
N SER A 184 -16.79 13.97 -13.21
CA SER A 184 -18.13 14.56 -13.17
C SER A 184 -18.49 15.29 -14.49
N PRO A 185 -19.50 14.82 -15.23
CA PRO A 185 -20.13 13.51 -15.12
C PRO A 185 -19.11 12.40 -15.39
N ALA A 186 -19.25 11.26 -14.71
CA ALA A 186 -18.34 10.14 -14.86
C ALA A 186 -18.30 9.64 -16.31
N THR A 187 -17.09 9.52 -16.86
CA THR A 187 -16.85 9.01 -18.21
C THR A 187 -15.76 7.95 -18.13
N TRP A 188 -16.06 6.78 -18.67
CA TRP A 188 -15.21 5.61 -18.63
C TRP A 188 -14.75 5.21 -20.02
N THR A 189 -13.55 4.66 -20.11
CA THR A 189 -13.00 4.09 -21.36
C THR A 189 -12.60 2.65 -21.06
N PRO A 190 -13.05 1.65 -21.85
CA PRO A 190 -12.62 0.27 -21.71
C PRO A 190 -11.10 0.11 -21.85
N THR A 191 -10.53 -0.86 -21.13
CA THR A 191 -9.11 -1.25 -21.15
C THR A 191 -8.96 -2.73 -20.85
N GLY A 192 -7.75 -3.23 -20.60
CA GLY A 192 -7.49 -4.58 -20.09
C GLY A 192 -7.57 -5.71 -21.10
N ALA A 193 -7.53 -5.42 -22.40
CA ALA A 193 -7.58 -6.48 -23.41
C ALA A 193 -6.44 -7.49 -23.24
N GLY A 194 -6.77 -8.78 -23.29
CA GLY A 194 -5.82 -9.89 -23.22
C GLY A 194 -5.69 -10.54 -21.85
N LYS A 195 -6.55 -10.18 -20.88
CA LYS A 195 -6.67 -10.84 -19.58
C LYS A 195 -6.94 -12.35 -19.77
N ALA A 196 -6.26 -13.20 -19.00
CA ALA A 196 -6.30 -14.66 -19.18
C ALA A 196 -7.51 -15.31 -18.50
N ASP A 197 -7.95 -14.77 -17.38
CA ASP A 197 -9.12 -15.21 -16.62
C ASP A 197 -9.99 -14.03 -16.19
N ILE A 198 -11.04 -14.27 -15.41
CA ILE A 198 -11.90 -13.21 -14.88
C ILE A 198 -11.20 -12.48 -13.74
N ASN A 199 -11.63 -11.26 -13.48
CA ASN A 199 -11.03 -10.38 -12.46
C ASN A 199 -11.45 -10.68 -11.00
N ASP A 200 -12.10 -11.79 -10.77
CA ASP A 200 -12.61 -12.18 -9.47
C ASP A 200 -11.46 -12.56 -8.53
N GLU A 201 -11.43 -12.06 -7.31
CA GLU A 201 -10.48 -12.36 -6.25
C GLU A 201 -8.99 -12.04 -6.56
N GLU A 202 -8.73 -11.05 -7.40
CA GLU A 202 -7.36 -10.66 -7.77
C GLU A 202 -6.92 -9.32 -7.18
N GLY A 203 -5.79 -9.27 -6.51
CA GLY A 203 -5.16 -8.01 -6.08
C GLY A 203 -4.27 -7.38 -7.17
N TRP A 204 -4.28 -6.05 -7.28
CA TRP A 204 -3.47 -5.30 -8.24
C TRP A 204 -2.33 -4.54 -7.57
N THR A 205 -1.09 -4.81 -7.97
CA THR A 205 0.12 -4.16 -7.44
C THR A 205 0.77 -3.26 -8.49
N LEU A 206 0.87 -1.96 -8.21
CA LEU A 206 1.56 -0.99 -9.08
C LEU A 206 3.07 -1.16 -8.97
N LEU A 207 3.74 -1.32 -10.12
CA LEU A 207 5.18 -1.51 -10.24
C LEU A 207 5.93 -0.20 -10.51
N PRO A 208 7.27 -0.14 -10.27
CA PRO A 208 8.09 1.05 -10.51
C PRO A 208 8.10 1.55 -11.96
N ASP A 209 7.93 0.66 -12.93
CA ASP A 209 7.83 0.98 -14.36
C ASP A 209 6.44 1.52 -14.76
N GLY A 210 5.49 1.54 -13.83
CA GLY A 210 4.12 2.01 -14.01
C GLY A 210 3.15 0.97 -14.56
N ASN A 211 3.58 -0.28 -14.71
CA ASN A 211 2.73 -1.41 -15.02
C ASN A 211 2.03 -1.93 -13.76
N VAL A 212 1.07 -2.83 -13.91
CA VAL A 212 0.32 -3.43 -12.79
C VAL A 212 0.49 -4.95 -12.84
N LEU A 213 0.89 -5.53 -11.72
CA LEU A 213 1.06 -6.97 -11.54
C LEU A 213 -0.18 -7.55 -10.85
N THR A 214 -0.63 -8.72 -11.32
CA THR A 214 -1.60 -9.57 -10.63
C THR A 214 -1.22 -11.04 -10.72
N VAL A 215 -1.87 -11.88 -9.92
CA VAL A 215 -1.81 -13.34 -9.99
C VAL A 215 -3.22 -13.83 -10.30
N ASP A 216 -3.33 -14.75 -11.26
CA ASP A 216 -4.62 -15.29 -11.67
C ASP A 216 -5.26 -16.09 -10.51
N ALA A 217 -6.47 -15.70 -10.12
CA ALA A 217 -7.21 -16.37 -9.07
C ALA A 217 -8.16 -17.43 -9.61
N ASN A 218 -8.64 -17.28 -10.84
CA ASN A 218 -9.65 -18.14 -11.44
C ASN A 218 -9.14 -19.02 -12.61
N ASN A 219 -7.85 -19.03 -12.86
CA ASN A 219 -7.24 -19.80 -13.96
C ASN A 219 -7.08 -21.28 -13.61
N THR A 220 -8.09 -22.09 -13.91
CA THR A 220 -8.09 -23.55 -13.63
C THR A 220 -7.16 -24.36 -14.55
N THR A 221 -6.63 -23.78 -15.61
CA THR A 221 -5.71 -24.44 -16.56
C THR A 221 -4.25 -24.23 -16.20
N ASP A 222 -3.91 -23.10 -15.58
CA ASP A 222 -2.58 -22.81 -15.04
C ASP A 222 -2.71 -22.12 -13.66
N LEU A 223 -2.69 -22.93 -12.62
CA LEU A 223 -2.83 -22.49 -11.23
C LEU A 223 -1.65 -21.66 -10.70
N THR A 224 -0.69 -21.34 -11.55
CA THR A 224 0.50 -20.57 -11.22
C THR A 224 0.73 -19.39 -12.16
N ASN A 225 -0.20 -19.10 -13.05
CA ASN A 225 -0.06 -17.97 -13.96
C ASN A 225 -0.14 -16.65 -13.17
N SER A 226 0.53 -15.66 -13.69
CA SER A 226 0.46 -14.27 -13.26
C SER A 226 0.46 -13.36 -14.47
N GLU A 227 -0.08 -12.18 -14.34
CA GLU A 227 -0.25 -11.24 -15.44
C GLU A 227 0.30 -9.85 -15.12
N ILE A 228 0.69 -9.16 -16.17
CA ILE A 228 1.14 -7.77 -16.10
C ILE A 228 0.34 -6.92 -17.07
N TYR A 229 -0.31 -5.87 -16.56
CA TYR A 229 -0.97 -4.86 -17.36
C TYR A 229 0.03 -3.79 -17.77
N ASN A 230 0.17 -3.57 -19.06
CA ASN A 230 0.97 -2.48 -19.60
C ASN A 230 0.14 -1.20 -19.66
N SER A 231 0.44 -0.25 -18.78
CA SER A 231 -0.32 1.01 -18.65
C SER A 231 -0.23 1.95 -19.87
N THR A 232 0.70 1.69 -20.80
CA THR A 232 0.84 2.44 -22.06
C THR A 232 -0.05 1.87 -23.15
N THR A 233 -0.11 0.54 -23.27
CA THR A 233 -0.87 -0.15 -24.34
C THR A 233 -2.29 -0.51 -23.91
N GLY A 234 -2.59 -0.53 -22.61
CA GLY A 234 -3.88 -0.94 -22.07
C GLY A 234 -4.15 -2.43 -22.20
N ARG A 235 -3.11 -3.28 -22.15
CA ARG A 235 -3.22 -4.72 -22.37
C ARG A 235 -2.52 -5.52 -21.30
N TRP A 236 -3.10 -6.67 -21.00
CA TRP A 236 -2.49 -7.73 -20.20
C TRP A 236 -1.61 -8.66 -21.04
N ALA A 237 -0.62 -9.23 -20.39
CA ALA A 237 0.22 -10.31 -20.88
C ALA A 237 0.70 -11.12 -19.67
N THR A 238 1.08 -12.37 -19.87
CA THR A 238 1.64 -13.18 -18.78
C THR A 238 2.90 -12.54 -18.19
N ALA A 239 2.98 -12.53 -16.86
CA ALA A 239 4.17 -12.19 -16.07
C ALA A 239 4.95 -13.45 -15.63
N GLY A 240 4.58 -14.61 -16.16
CA GLY A 240 5.21 -15.90 -15.89
C GLY A 240 4.55 -16.68 -14.74
N SER A 241 5.17 -17.79 -14.37
CA SER A 241 4.68 -18.66 -13.30
C SER A 241 5.17 -18.18 -11.93
N THR A 242 4.26 -18.11 -10.95
CA THR A 242 4.55 -17.88 -9.53
C THR A 242 5.34 -19.03 -8.88
N ILE A 243 5.60 -20.13 -9.62
CA ILE A 243 6.32 -21.35 -9.19
C ILE A 243 5.53 -22.17 -8.15
N VAL A 244 4.71 -21.55 -7.36
CA VAL A 244 3.86 -22.17 -6.34
C VAL A 244 2.44 -21.64 -6.49
N LYS A 245 1.46 -22.46 -6.21
CA LYS A 245 0.05 -22.05 -6.20
C LYS A 245 -0.16 -21.05 -5.06
N LEU A 246 -0.62 -19.84 -5.37
CA LEU A 246 -0.96 -18.79 -4.42
C LEU A 246 -2.47 -18.72 -4.18
N ALA A 247 -3.29 -18.68 -5.24
CA ALA A 247 -4.74 -18.68 -5.09
C ALA A 247 -5.27 -20.04 -4.57
N ASP A 248 -6.34 -20.01 -3.78
CA ASP A 248 -7.03 -21.23 -3.35
C ASP A 248 -8.03 -21.72 -4.42
N THR A 249 -7.49 -22.00 -5.61
CA THR A 249 -8.22 -22.51 -6.76
C THR A 249 -7.66 -23.87 -7.18
N ASN A 250 -8.49 -24.81 -7.53
CA ASN A 250 -8.08 -26.12 -8.02
C ASN A 250 -8.46 -26.33 -9.49
N ALA A 251 -7.77 -27.24 -10.18
CA ALA A 251 -8.00 -27.53 -11.59
C ALA A 251 -9.44 -27.99 -11.93
N ASN A 252 -10.20 -28.46 -10.94
CA ASN A 252 -11.61 -28.80 -11.07
C ASN A 252 -12.57 -27.64 -10.70
N ASN A 253 -12.06 -26.41 -10.63
CA ASN A 253 -12.80 -25.22 -10.22
C ASN A 253 -13.42 -25.33 -8.83
N SER A 254 -12.68 -25.90 -7.88
CA SER A 254 -13.03 -25.91 -6.47
C SER A 254 -12.02 -25.11 -5.64
N GLY A 255 -12.41 -24.71 -4.47
CA GLY A 255 -11.67 -23.80 -3.60
C GLY A 255 -12.49 -22.54 -3.34
N SER A 256 -11.93 -21.62 -2.62
CA SER A 256 -12.54 -20.30 -2.36
C SER A 256 -12.25 -19.30 -3.48
N HIS A 257 -11.26 -19.57 -4.31
CA HIS A 257 -10.66 -18.69 -5.32
C HIS A 257 -9.86 -17.50 -4.74
N GLU A 258 -9.82 -17.38 -3.43
CA GLU A 258 -9.13 -16.29 -2.76
C GLU A 258 -7.65 -16.18 -3.09
N LEU A 259 -7.13 -14.97 -2.95
CA LEU A 259 -5.73 -14.63 -3.07
C LEU A 259 -5.30 -13.77 -1.86
N GLY A 260 -4.01 -13.71 -1.59
CA GLY A 260 -3.44 -12.81 -0.60
C GLY A 260 -2.86 -11.54 -1.24
N PRO A 261 -2.43 -10.57 -0.42
CA PRO A 261 -1.94 -9.28 -0.89
C PRO A 261 -0.57 -9.36 -1.57
N GLY A 262 -0.36 -8.53 -2.59
CA GLY A 262 0.94 -8.23 -3.19
C GLY A 262 1.48 -6.89 -2.69
N VAL A 263 2.67 -6.86 -2.07
CA VAL A 263 3.28 -5.63 -1.54
C VAL A 263 4.65 -5.39 -2.15
N LEU A 264 4.77 -4.26 -2.86
CA LEU A 264 6.06 -3.80 -3.41
C LEU A 264 6.95 -3.27 -2.28
N ARG A 265 8.20 -3.75 -2.24
CA ARG A 265 9.23 -3.35 -1.30
C ARG A 265 10.19 -2.31 -1.90
N PRO A 266 10.93 -1.56 -1.05
CA PRO A 266 11.90 -0.57 -1.53
C PRO A 266 13.02 -1.11 -2.41
N ASP A 267 13.32 -2.41 -2.33
CA ASP A 267 14.32 -3.10 -3.16
C ASP A 267 13.80 -3.47 -4.56
N GLY A 268 12.54 -3.15 -4.89
CA GLY A 268 11.91 -3.45 -6.17
C GLY A 268 11.30 -4.85 -6.25
N THR A 269 11.32 -5.63 -5.18
CA THR A 269 10.63 -6.92 -5.12
C THR A 269 9.20 -6.77 -4.65
N VAL A 270 8.28 -7.60 -5.17
CA VAL A 270 6.91 -7.73 -4.65
C VAL A 270 6.81 -9.03 -3.87
N PHE A 271 6.54 -8.94 -2.57
CA PHE A 271 6.13 -10.10 -1.79
C PHE A 271 4.65 -10.35 -2.03
N TYR A 272 4.33 -11.51 -2.56
CA TYR A 272 2.96 -11.92 -2.83
C TYR A 272 2.58 -13.07 -1.89
N ALA A 273 1.64 -12.80 -0.99
CA ALA A 273 1.12 -13.81 -0.08
C ALA A 273 0.08 -14.68 -0.79
N GLY A 274 -0.08 -15.93 -0.35
CA GLY A 274 -1.10 -16.81 -0.90
C GLY A 274 -2.28 -17.05 0.04
N ALA A 275 -3.45 -17.31 -0.54
CA ALA A 275 -4.57 -17.97 0.14
C ALA A 275 -4.29 -19.47 0.32
N THR A 276 -3.03 -19.84 0.23
CA THR A 276 -2.44 -21.14 0.55
C THR A 276 -1.26 -20.90 1.50
N VAL A 277 -0.67 -21.95 2.02
CA VAL A 277 0.53 -21.81 2.87
C VAL A 277 1.76 -21.28 2.11
N ASN A 278 1.68 -21.13 0.80
CA ASN A 278 2.80 -20.70 -0.04
C ASN A 278 2.79 -19.17 -0.22
N ASN A 279 3.98 -18.63 -0.41
CA ASN A 279 4.22 -17.24 -0.79
C ASN A 279 5.24 -17.21 -1.94
N ALA A 280 5.26 -16.14 -2.72
CA ALA A 280 6.21 -15.93 -3.80
C ALA A 280 6.76 -14.51 -3.79
N ILE A 281 7.87 -14.30 -4.50
CA ILE A 281 8.49 -12.99 -4.70
C ILE A 281 8.62 -12.76 -6.20
N TYR A 282 8.13 -11.62 -6.66
CA TYR A 282 8.36 -11.13 -8.01
C TYR A 282 9.42 -10.04 -7.99
N ASP A 283 10.46 -10.18 -8.79
CA ASP A 283 11.46 -9.13 -9.01
C ASP A 283 10.99 -8.25 -10.18
N SER A 284 10.61 -7.01 -9.89
CA SER A 284 10.05 -6.09 -10.89
C SER A 284 11.07 -5.60 -11.91
N VAL A 285 12.37 -5.79 -11.66
CA VAL A 285 13.45 -5.40 -12.60
C VAL A 285 13.72 -6.50 -13.61
N THR A 286 13.77 -7.75 -13.15
CA THR A 286 14.09 -8.91 -13.99
C THR A 286 12.85 -9.61 -14.56
N GLY A 287 11.68 -9.36 -13.99
CA GLY A 287 10.43 -10.05 -14.36
C GLY A 287 10.39 -11.52 -13.92
N VAL A 288 11.16 -11.90 -12.90
CA VAL A 288 11.33 -13.30 -12.49
C VAL A 288 10.69 -13.56 -11.14
N TRP A 289 9.91 -14.63 -11.06
CA TRP A 289 9.37 -15.14 -9.81
C TRP A 289 10.34 -16.07 -9.08
N SER A 290 10.30 -16.03 -7.76
CA SER A 290 10.99 -16.95 -6.87
C SER A 290 10.09 -17.33 -5.69
N LYS A 291 10.37 -18.48 -5.04
CA LYS A 291 9.61 -18.91 -3.87
C LYS A 291 9.98 -18.04 -2.65
N ALA A 292 8.99 -17.61 -1.90
CA ALA A 292 9.18 -17.08 -0.55
C ALA A 292 9.00 -18.17 0.53
N PRO A 293 9.42 -17.95 1.78
CA PRO A 293 9.14 -18.85 2.88
C PRO A 293 7.62 -19.06 3.05
N ARG A 294 7.27 -20.31 3.37
CA ARG A 294 5.89 -20.69 3.64
C ARG A 294 5.51 -20.31 5.07
N PHE A 295 4.23 -20.02 5.27
CA PHE A 295 3.69 -19.98 6.63
C PHE A 295 3.76 -21.36 7.31
N GLY A 296 3.88 -21.36 8.63
CA GLY A 296 3.87 -22.60 9.42
C GLY A 296 2.43 -23.14 9.59
N GLY A 297 2.31 -24.46 9.68
CA GLY A 297 1.00 -25.11 9.87
C GLY A 297 0.11 -24.95 8.64
N SER A 298 -1.15 -24.55 8.86
CA SER A 298 -2.16 -24.29 7.82
C SER A 298 -2.42 -22.79 7.63
N LEU A 299 -1.52 -21.92 8.06
CA LEU A 299 -1.72 -20.47 7.91
C LEU A 299 -1.63 -20.04 6.45
N ASP A 300 -2.54 -19.19 6.06
CA ASP A 300 -2.59 -18.51 4.76
C ASP A 300 -3.12 -17.07 4.92
N MET A 301 -3.15 -16.33 3.82
CA MET A 301 -3.57 -14.94 3.79
C MET A 301 -4.70 -14.70 2.78
N ALA A 302 -5.70 -15.60 2.75
CA ALA A 302 -6.90 -15.37 1.97
C ALA A 302 -7.58 -14.07 2.42
N ASP A 303 -7.82 -13.15 1.50
CA ASP A 303 -8.42 -11.82 1.75
C ASP A 303 -7.80 -11.07 2.93
N ALA A 304 -6.51 -11.15 3.09
CA ALA A 304 -5.88 -10.58 4.26
C ALA A 304 -5.18 -9.25 3.95
N PRO A 305 -5.03 -8.37 4.95
CA PRO A 305 -4.30 -7.14 4.78
C PRO A 305 -2.79 -7.34 4.95
N ALA A 306 -2.01 -6.50 4.28
CA ALA A 306 -0.59 -6.34 4.51
C ALA A 306 -0.16 -4.87 4.40
N ALA A 307 0.84 -4.47 5.18
CA ALA A 307 1.36 -3.10 5.15
C ALA A 307 2.88 -3.08 5.11
N LEU A 308 3.44 -2.28 4.20
CA LEU A 308 4.87 -1.95 4.18
C LEU A 308 5.21 -1.10 5.40
N LEU A 309 6.22 -1.50 6.15
CA LEU A 309 6.75 -0.73 7.28
C LEU A 309 7.88 0.22 6.80
N PRO A 310 8.16 1.31 7.51
CA PRO A 310 9.22 2.24 7.12
C PRO A 310 10.61 1.62 6.98
N ASP A 311 10.89 0.55 7.70
CA ASP A 311 12.17 -0.20 7.63
C ASP A 311 12.26 -1.18 6.45
N GLY A 312 11.24 -1.22 5.59
CA GLY A 312 11.16 -2.12 4.44
C GLY A 312 10.63 -3.51 4.76
N ASN A 313 10.31 -3.81 6.02
CA ASN A 313 9.57 -5.01 6.40
C ASN A 313 8.11 -4.91 5.95
N ILE A 314 7.41 -6.04 5.92
CA ILE A 314 5.97 -6.08 5.64
C ILE A 314 5.27 -6.70 6.85
N LEU A 315 4.31 -5.98 7.45
CA LEU A 315 3.39 -6.52 8.44
C LEU A 315 2.30 -7.33 7.73
N LEU A 316 2.09 -8.57 8.19
CA LEU A 316 1.21 -9.56 7.59
C LEU A 316 0.24 -10.08 8.65
N ASP A 317 -1.01 -10.33 8.26
CA ASP A 317 -2.05 -10.99 9.05
C ASP A 317 -2.48 -12.30 8.38
N ALA A 318 -2.27 -13.45 9.03
CA ALA A 318 -2.51 -14.77 8.46
C ALA A 318 -3.44 -15.61 9.34
N SER A 319 -4.43 -16.26 8.73
CA SER A 319 -5.39 -17.16 9.38
C SER A 319 -5.00 -18.63 9.27
N PRO A 320 -5.54 -19.52 10.15
CA PRO A 320 -5.31 -20.97 10.07
C PRO A 320 -6.21 -21.65 9.03
N GLY A 321 -6.03 -21.34 7.75
CA GLY A 321 -6.87 -21.70 6.63
C GLY A 321 -7.87 -20.61 6.26
N VAL A 322 -8.40 -20.68 5.06
CA VAL A 322 -9.30 -19.67 4.48
C VAL A 322 -10.46 -19.37 5.44
N PHE A 323 -10.58 -18.10 5.85
CA PHE A 323 -11.64 -17.55 6.71
C PHE A 323 -11.77 -18.11 8.12
N ASN A 324 -10.82 -18.94 8.61
CA ASN A 324 -10.88 -19.44 9.97
C ASN A 324 -10.32 -18.43 10.98
N ASN A 325 -10.91 -18.41 12.17
CA ASN A 325 -10.50 -17.52 13.25
C ASN A 325 -9.18 -17.94 13.90
N GLY A 326 -8.52 -16.97 14.54
CA GLY A 326 -7.28 -17.14 15.26
C GLY A 326 -6.07 -16.68 14.44
N SER A 327 -6.17 -15.49 13.88
CA SER A 327 -5.10 -14.88 13.06
C SER A 327 -3.79 -14.75 13.81
N LYS A 328 -2.69 -14.74 13.05
CA LYS A 328 -1.30 -14.61 13.51
C LYS A 328 -0.59 -13.55 12.70
N PHE A 329 0.16 -12.72 13.39
CA PHE A 329 0.88 -11.62 12.78
C PHE A 329 2.35 -11.93 12.60
N PHE A 330 2.91 -11.46 11.47
CA PHE A 330 4.30 -11.63 11.11
C PHE A 330 4.87 -10.32 10.56
N GLU A 331 6.17 -10.12 10.71
CA GLU A 331 6.94 -9.19 9.88
C GLU A 331 7.81 -9.99 8.90
N TRP A 332 7.63 -9.74 7.60
CA TRP A 332 8.52 -10.24 6.56
C TRP A 332 9.69 -9.28 6.38
N ASP A 333 10.92 -9.72 6.65
CA ASP A 333 12.13 -8.89 6.61
C ASP A 333 12.90 -8.96 5.27
N GLY A 334 12.33 -9.61 4.27
CA GLY A 334 12.98 -9.91 2.98
C GLY A 334 13.60 -11.29 2.92
N THR A 335 13.72 -12.00 4.05
CA THR A 335 14.30 -13.33 4.13
C THR A 335 13.50 -14.30 5.02
N LYS A 336 12.86 -13.77 6.07
CA LYS A 336 12.17 -14.57 7.08
C LYS A 336 10.81 -13.98 7.42
N LEU A 337 9.88 -14.86 7.74
CA LEU A 337 8.61 -14.53 8.39
C LEU A 337 8.86 -14.56 9.90
N ASN A 338 9.00 -13.40 10.51
CA ASN A 338 9.25 -13.26 11.94
C ASN A 338 7.91 -13.10 12.68
N PRO A 339 7.50 -14.03 13.54
CA PRO A 339 6.28 -13.88 14.31
C PRO A 339 6.31 -12.62 15.16
N THR A 340 5.21 -11.88 15.19
CA THR A 340 5.02 -10.70 16.04
C THR A 340 3.73 -10.83 16.86
N VAL A 341 3.54 -9.94 17.84
CA VAL A 341 2.31 -9.90 18.62
C VAL A 341 1.18 -9.35 17.73
N GLY A 342 0.01 -9.98 17.76
CA GLY A 342 -1.19 -9.47 17.09
C GLY A 342 -1.91 -8.40 17.93
N PRO A 343 -2.91 -7.70 17.33
CA PRO A 343 -3.84 -6.83 18.04
C PRO A 343 -4.70 -7.64 19.02
N ARG A 344 -5.54 -6.96 19.78
CA ARG A 344 -6.32 -7.59 20.86
C ARG A 344 -7.20 -8.74 20.39
N ASN A 345 -7.89 -8.55 19.27
CA ASN A 345 -8.89 -9.48 18.77
C ASN A 345 -8.29 -10.60 17.89
N ALA A 346 -7.01 -10.56 17.55
CA ALA A 346 -6.36 -11.53 16.63
C ALA A 346 -6.70 -13.01 16.94
N SER A 347 -6.87 -13.38 18.21
CA SER A 347 -7.19 -14.78 18.59
C SER A 347 -8.60 -15.23 18.25
N ILE A 348 -9.51 -14.29 17.98
CA ILE A 348 -10.93 -14.56 17.70
C ILE A 348 -11.35 -14.10 16.30
N ASP A 349 -10.48 -13.38 15.58
CA ASP A 349 -10.72 -12.90 14.22
C ASP A 349 -10.06 -13.79 13.18
N SER A 350 -10.63 -13.79 11.99
CA SER A 350 -9.98 -14.24 10.77
C SER A 350 -9.27 -13.07 10.09
N SER A 351 -8.20 -13.33 9.33
CA SER A 351 -7.42 -12.30 8.67
C SER A 351 -8.23 -11.44 7.67
N TYR A 352 -9.28 -11.99 7.05
CA TYR A 352 -10.16 -11.21 6.16
C TYR A 352 -10.90 -10.07 6.86
N ALA A 353 -11.12 -10.18 8.17
CA ALA A 353 -11.72 -9.08 8.94
C ALA A 353 -10.75 -7.94 9.20
N GLY A 354 -9.45 -8.19 9.07
CA GLY A 354 -8.41 -7.20 9.29
C GLY A 354 -8.34 -6.16 8.16
N ASN A 355 -8.11 -4.90 8.55
CA ASN A 355 -7.80 -3.81 7.63
C ASN A 355 -6.57 -3.07 8.13
N MET A 356 -5.57 -2.86 7.28
CA MET A 356 -4.34 -2.15 7.59
C MET A 356 -4.23 -0.87 6.78
N LEU A 357 -3.66 0.18 7.37
CA LEU A 357 -3.37 1.43 6.66
C LEU A 357 -2.06 2.04 7.14
N LEU A 358 -1.11 2.23 6.23
CA LEU A 358 0.15 2.91 6.56
C LEU A 358 -0.07 4.41 6.74
N LEU A 359 0.25 4.92 7.93
CA LEU A 359 0.07 6.32 8.32
C LEU A 359 1.31 7.18 8.03
N PRO A 360 1.15 8.52 7.96
CA PRO A 360 2.27 9.45 7.79
C PRO A 360 3.31 9.41 8.92
N THR A 361 2.95 8.84 10.07
CA THR A 361 3.86 8.63 11.22
C THR A 361 4.74 7.39 11.07
N GLY A 362 4.53 6.59 10.02
CA GLY A 362 5.18 5.30 9.84
C GLY A 362 4.57 4.17 10.69
N GLN A 363 3.49 4.45 11.38
CA GLN A 363 2.68 3.45 12.09
C GLN A 363 1.66 2.84 11.12
N VAL A 364 1.20 1.63 11.43
CA VAL A 364 0.09 1.00 10.71
C VAL A 364 -1.16 1.08 11.58
N LEU A 365 -2.22 1.67 11.03
CA LEU A 365 -3.55 1.65 11.63
C LEU A 365 -4.21 0.33 11.30
N PHE A 366 -4.87 -0.27 12.28
CA PHE A 366 -5.57 -1.55 12.15
C PHE A 366 -7.00 -1.42 12.66
N ALA A 367 -7.93 -2.03 11.95
CA ALA A 367 -9.33 -2.21 12.34
C ALA A 367 -9.81 -3.59 11.90
N ASP A 368 -10.82 -4.15 12.58
CA ASP A 368 -11.28 -5.53 12.44
C ASP A 368 -12.82 -5.64 12.46
N PHE A 369 -13.50 -4.65 11.91
CA PHE A 369 -14.96 -4.48 11.95
C PHE A 369 -15.53 -4.29 13.36
N SER A 370 -14.71 -4.26 14.40
CA SER A 370 -15.11 -3.92 15.76
C SER A 370 -14.86 -2.44 16.08
N SER A 371 -15.17 -2.04 17.30
CA SER A 371 -14.80 -0.72 17.83
C SER A 371 -13.37 -0.67 18.40
N ASP A 372 -12.58 -1.73 18.24
CA ASP A 372 -11.19 -1.78 18.67
C ASP A 372 -10.26 -1.37 17.50
N VAL A 373 -9.88 -0.10 17.48
CA VAL A 373 -8.97 0.46 16.47
C VAL A 373 -7.60 0.62 17.11
N GLU A 374 -6.57 0.04 16.49
CA GLU A 374 -5.23 -0.05 17.05
C GLU A 374 -4.16 0.52 16.11
N LEU A 375 -3.03 0.91 16.69
CA LEU A 375 -1.82 1.34 15.99
C LEU A 375 -0.69 0.36 16.22
N TYR A 376 -0.13 -0.20 15.17
CA TYR A 376 1.14 -0.89 15.21
C TYR A 376 2.29 0.11 15.01
N THR A 377 3.20 0.18 15.99
CA THR A 377 4.42 0.98 15.90
C THR A 377 5.60 0.04 15.64
N PRO A 378 6.17 0.02 14.43
CA PRO A 378 7.32 -0.82 14.12
C PRO A 378 8.54 -0.43 14.97
N SER A 379 9.47 -1.35 15.15
CA SER A 379 10.69 -1.10 15.90
C SER A 379 11.85 -0.62 15.04
N GLY A 380 11.76 -0.82 13.72
CA GLY A 380 12.76 -0.42 12.74
C GLY A 380 12.63 1.03 12.29
N THR A 381 13.56 1.48 11.48
CA THR A 381 13.58 2.82 10.89
C THR A 381 13.99 2.73 9.42
N TYR A 382 13.62 3.74 8.64
CA TYR A 382 13.88 3.81 7.21
C TYR A 382 15.35 4.10 6.88
N GLU A 383 15.76 3.70 5.69
CA GLU A 383 17.03 4.11 5.10
C GLU A 383 16.92 5.53 4.52
N ALA A 384 17.99 6.32 4.65
CA ALA A 384 18.02 7.69 4.14
C ALA A 384 17.79 7.79 2.62
N ALA A 385 18.15 6.75 1.87
CA ALA A 385 17.93 6.67 0.43
C ALA A 385 16.44 6.57 0.03
N TRP A 386 15.56 6.21 0.96
CA TRP A 386 14.12 6.06 0.71
C TRP A 386 13.33 7.36 0.93
N GLN A 387 13.99 8.37 1.50
CA GLN A 387 13.34 9.65 1.78
C GLN A 387 12.89 10.37 0.50
N PRO A 388 11.70 10.96 0.50
CA PRO A 388 11.36 12.00 -0.48
C PRO A 388 12.35 13.16 -0.40
N VAL A 389 12.62 13.81 -1.54
CA VAL A 389 13.51 14.98 -1.57
C VAL A 389 12.77 16.17 -2.13
N ILE A 390 12.63 17.23 -1.34
CA ILE A 390 12.08 18.51 -1.78
C ILE A 390 13.15 19.27 -2.55
N THR A 391 12.88 19.58 -3.82
CA THR A 391 13.81 20.41 -4.65
C THR A 391 13.35 21.85 -4.75
N SER A 392 12.05 22.13 -4.55
CA SER A 392 11.50 23.48 -4.57
C SER A 392 10.16 23.56 -3.86
N VAL A 393 10.02 24.54 -2.98
CA VAL A 393 8.77 24.98 -2.34
C VAL A 393 8.90 26.46 -2.02
N GLN A 394 7.78 27.19 -1.92
CA GLN A 394 7.80 28.59 -1.51
C GLN A 394 8.26 28.72 -0.04
N SER A 395 9.09 29.72 0.25
CA SER A 395 9.61 29.99 1.60
C SER A 395 8.61 30.72 2.50
N THR A 396 7.62 31.40 1.92
CA THR A 396 6.56 32.12 2.65
C THR A 396 5.20 31.60 2.23
N LEU A 397 4.39 31.21 3.22
CA LEU A 397 3.10 30.56 3.04
C LEU A 397 2.08 31.30 3.91
N ALA A 398 1.01 31.83 3.30
CA ALA A 398 -0.03 32.51 4.06
C ALA A 398 -1.17 31.56 4.44
N HIS A 399 -1.75 31.80 5.63
CA HIS A 399 -2.92 31.06 6.11
C HIS A 399 -4.09 31.09 5.10
N GLY A 400 -4.76 29.97 4.90
CA GLY A 400 -5.94 29.84 4.06
C GLY A 400 -5.68 29.97 2.56
N THR A 401 -4.41 29.99 2.12
CA THR A 401 -4.05 30.09 0.71
C THR A 401 -3.92 28.70 0.06
N ASN A 402 -4.21 28.64 -1.23
CA ASN A 402 -4.33 27.38 -1.97
C ASN A 402 -3.35 27.32 -3.13
N ASN A 403 -3.17 26.09 -3.65
CA ASN A 403 -2.40 25.80 -4.87
C ASN A 403 -0.92 26.15 -4.81
N HIS A 404 -0.29 26.06 -3.64
CA HIS A 404 1.16 26.19 -3.52
C HIS A 404 1.83 25.01 -4.24
N THR A 405 2.86 25.31 -5.06
CA THR A 405 3.55 24.26 -5.82
C THR A 405 4.72 23.68 -5.02
N LEU A 406 4.74 22.37 -4.92
CA LEU A 406 5.85 21.57 -4.41
C LEU A 406 6.49 20.80 -5.56
N LYS A 407 7.83 20.73 -5.61
CA LYS A 407 8.59 19.90 -6.56
C LYS A 407 9.61 19.05 -5.81
N GLY A 408 9.85 17.84 -6.30
CA GLY A 408 10.85 16.97 -5.69
C GLY A 408 10.98 15.63 -6.38
N THR A 409 11.78 14.76 -5.81
CA THR A 409 11.96 13.37 -6.24
C THR A 409 11.41 12.41 -5.20
N GLN A 410 10.95 11.24 -5.61
CA GLN A 410 10.33 10.22 -4.76
C GLN A 410 9.17 10.74 -3.89
N LEU A 411 8.47 11.81 -4.32
CA LEU A 411 7.39 12.41 -3.53
C LEU A 411 6.22 11.46 -3.29
N ASN A 412 6.06 10.43 -4.12
CA ASN A 412 5.01 9.42 -4.01
C ASN A 412 5.43 8.18 -3.19
N GLY A 413 6.68 8.17 -2.67
CA GLY A 413 7.21 6.98 -1.99
C GLY A 413 7.61 5.86 -2.96
N LEU A 414 7.91 4.70 -2.39
CA LEU A 414 8.48 3.55 -3.08
C LEU A 414 7.47 2.45 -3.35
N SER A 415 6.27 2.53 -2.78
CA SER A 415 5.23 1.51 -2.81
C SER A 415 3.85 2.14 -2.70
N GLN A 416 2.79 1.39 -3.01
CA GLN A 416 1.43 1.74 -2.60
C GLN A 416 1.28 1.71 -1.07
N GLY A 417 2.17 1.02 -0.37
CA GLY A 417 2.30 1.02 1.08
C GLY A 417 1.42 0.00 1.77
N THR A 418 0.18 -0.19 1.33
CA THR A 418 -0.76 -1.12 1.93
C THR A 418 -1.50 -1.86 0.82
N SER A 419 -1.84 -3.12 1.06
CA SER A 419 -2.60 -3.96 0.15
C SER A 419 -3.53 -4.86 0.96
N TYR A 420 -4.64 -5.23 0.38
CA TYR A 420 -5.57 -6.27 0.84
C TYR A 420 -5.58 -7.39 -0.21
N GLY A 421 -6.34 -8.46 -0.01
CA GLY A 421 -6.41 -9.58 -0.95
C GLY A 421 -6.67 -9.11 -2.38
N ASP A 422 -7.84 -8.57 -2.64
CA ASP A 422 -8.26 -8.17 -3.98
C ASP A 422 -8.77 -6.72 -4.09
N ASP A 423 -9.84 -6.35 -3.41
CA ASP A 423 -10.64 -5.16 -3.65
C ASP A 423 -10.18 -3.91 -2.89
N ASN A 424 -10.26 -3.93 -1.58
CA ASN A 424 -10.06 -2.78 -0.67
C ASN A 424 -8.71 -2.07 -0.84
N GLN A 425 -8.58 -1.22 -1.86
CA GLN A 425 -7.32 -0.53 -2.16
C GLN A 425 -7.03 0.61 -1.19
N GLN A 426 -6.01 0.43 -0.38
CA GLN A 426 -5.58 1.35 0.68
C GLN A 426 -4.26 2.05 0.33
N ALA A 427 -4.02 2.29 -0.95
CA ALA A 427 -2.80 2.90 -1.45
C ALA A 427 -2.55 4.28 -0.84
N THR A 428 -1.30 4.53 -0.42
CA THR A 428 -0.86 5.78 0.21
C THR A 428 0.30 6.45 -0.56
N ASN A 429 0.43 6.15 -1.86
CA ASN A 429 1.54 6.60 -2.73
C ASN A 429 1.32 8.01 -3.29
N TYR A 430 1.04 8.96 -2.44
CA TYR A 430 0.97 10.38 -2.77
C TYR A 430 1.66 11.22 -1.68
N PRO A 431 2.22 12.41 -2.05
CA PRO A 431 2.90 13.25 -1.08
C PRO A 431 1.92 13.86 -0.09
N LEU A 432 2.24 13.79 1.20
CA LEU A 432 1.61 14.57 2.25
C LEU A 432 2.53 15.72 2.65
N VAL A 433 2.02 16.93 2.69
CA VAL A 433 2.77 18.11 3.17
C VAL A 433 2.44 18.33 4.63
N ARG A 434 3.45 18.18 5.49
CA ARG A 434 3.33 18.43 6.94
C ARG A 434 4.11 19.68 7.31
N ILE A 435 3.45 20.62 7.96
CA ILE A 435 4.08 21.83 8.52
C ILE A 435 4.07 21.72 10.05
N THR A 436 5.21 22.08 10.66
CA THR A 436 5.36 22.14 12.11
C THR A 436 5.82 23.54 12.49
N ASP A 437 5.07 24.25 13.34
CA ASP A 437 5.42 25.58 13.83
C ASP A 437 6.45 25.54 14.97
N ALA A 438 6.89 26.71 15.42
CA ALA A 438 7.89 26.85 16.49
C ALA A 438 7.40 26.32 17.86
N ALA A 439 6.09 26.19 18.07
CA ALA A 439 5.50 25.62 19.28
C ALA A 439 5.35 24.09 19.21
N GLY A 440 5.63 23.48 18.05
CA GLY A 440 5.49 22.05 17.82
C GLY A 440 4.09 21.64 17.34
N HIS A 441 3.21 22.58 16.99
CA HIS A 441 1.94 22.23 16.39
C HIS A 441 2.15 21.75 14.95
N VAL A 442 1.44 20.70 14.59
CA VAL A 442 1.51 20.02 13.31
C VAL A 442 0.21 20.18 12.56
N VAL A 443 0.29 20.54 11.28
CA VAL A 443 -0.83 20.42 10.34
C VAL A 443 -0.38 19.65 9.11
N TYR A 444 -1.30 18.88 8.55
CA TYR A 444 -1.18 18.34 7.20
C TYR A 444 -1.95 19.23 6.23
N CYS A 445 -1.23 19.79 5.28
CA CYS A 445 -1.81 20.58 4.20
C CYS A 445 -2.43 19.64 3.17
N LYS A 446 -3.68 19.88 2.79
CA LYS A 446 -4.31 19.07 1.74
C LYS A 446 -3.48 19.15 0.46
N THR A 447 -3.02 17.99 -0.04
CA THR A 447 -2.31 17.90 -1.32
C THR A 447 -3.25 17.45 -2.45
N HIS A 448 -2.94 17.86 -3.68
CA HIS A 448 -3.71 17.55 -4.89
C HIS A 448 -2.90 17.87 -6.16
N THR A 449 -3.49 17.61 -7.33
CA THR A 449 -2.91 17.95 -8.64
C THR A 449 -1.51 17.35 -8.81
N PHE A 450 -1.41 16.04 -8.59
CA PHE A 450 -0.15 15.32 -8.71
C PHE A 450 0.24 15.13 -10.18
N SER A 451 1.50 15.40 -10.52
CA SER A 451 2.02 15.14 -11.87
C SER A 451 2.30 13.67 -12.14
N SER A 452 2.28 12.84 -11.09
CA SER A 452 2.42 11.40 -11.15
C SER A 452 1.79 10.76 -9.92
N MET A 453 1.17 9.59 -10.12
CA MET A 453 0.76 8.67 -9.04
C MET A 453 1.58 7.37 -9.08
N GLY A 454 2.71 7.37 -9.80
CA GLY A 454 3.62 6.22 -9.82
C GLY A 454 4.39 6.06 -8.51
N VAL A 455 4.87 4.87 -8.25
CA VAL A 455 5.74 4.51 -7.13
C VAL A 455 7.20 4.47 -7.56
N ALA A 456 8.14 4.57 -6.63
CA ALA A 456 9.59 4.44 -6.86
C ALA A 456 10.07 5.25 -8.09
N THR A 457 9.64 6.52 -8.19
CA THR A 457 9.90 7.37 -9.38
C THR A 457 11.38 7.78 -9.53
N GLY A 458 12.25 7.36 -8.61
CA GLY A 458 13.70 7.60 -8.65
C GLY A 458 14.03 9.09 -8.72
N SER A 459 14.90 9.46 -9.64
CA SER A 459 15.35 10.86 -9.87
C SER A 459 14.35 11.72 -10.66
N LYS A 460 13.22 11.18 -11.11
CA LYS A 460 12.20 11.93 -11.83
C LYS A 460 11.60 13.02 -10.94
N ILE A 461 11.59 14.25 -11.44
CA ILE A 461 10.91 15.35 -10.74
C ILE A 461 9.40 15.15 -10.83
N VAL A 462 8.78 15.10 -9.65
CA VAL A 462 7.33 15.05 -9.47
C VAL A 462 6.89 16.38 -8.88
N THR A 463 5.69 16.84 -9.25
CA THR A 463 5.08 18.05 -8.71
C THR A 463 3.75 17.71 -8.06
N ALA A 464 3.43 18.44 -7.00
CA ALA A 464 2.13 18.43 -6.35
C ALA A 464 1.73 19.87 -6.02
N GLN A 465 0.44 20.10 -5.83
CA GLN A 465 -0.05 21.32 -5.20
C GLN A 465 -0.55 21.02 -3.79
N PHE A 466 -0.51 22.02 -2.92
CA PHE A 466 -1.05 21.90 -1.56
C PHE A 466 -1.72 23.19 -1.10
N ASP A 467 -2.68 23.04 -0.20
CA ASP A 467 -3.46 24.14 0.40
C ASP A 467 -3.04 24.31 1.85
N VAL A 468 -2.65 25.52 2.24
CA VAL A 468 -2.31 25.84 3.64
C VAL A 468 -3.62 26.05 4.42
N PRO A 469 -3.84 25.35 5.54
CA PRO A 469 -5.06 25.54 6.32
C PRO A 469 -5.13 26.94 6.93
N ALA A 470 -6.36 27.44 7.12
CA ALA A 470 -6.60 28.76 7.69
C ALA A 470 -6.25 28.84 9.19
N THR A 471 -6.15 27.70 9.88
CA THR A 471 -5.92 27.59 11.31
C THR A 471 -5.08 26.36 11.63
N GLY A 472 -4.65 26.21 12.87
CA GLY A 472 -3.97 25.00 13.39
C GLY A 472 -2.46 25.13 13.53
N ILE A 473 -1.83 26.16 12.95
CA ILE A 473 -0.42 26.52 13.14
C ILE A 473 -0.30 28.01 13.44
N ALA A 474 0.77 28.42 14.11
CA ALA A 474 1.04 29.82 14.42
C ALA A 474 1.75 30.53 13.24
N THR A 475 1.53 31.83 13.12
CA THR A 475 2.33 32.72 12.25
C THR A 475 3.77 32.76 12.72
N GLY A 476 4.73 32.77 11.79
CA GLY A 476 6.16 32.85 12.08
C GLY A 476 6.97 31.70 11.50
N PRO A 477 8.20 31.47 12.01
CA PRO A 477 9.07 30.40 11.54
C PRO A 477 8.45 29.02 11.73
N ALA A 478 8.53 28.18 10.69
CA ALA A 478 8.03 26.82 10.69
C ALA A 478 8.93 25.91 9.85
N SER A 479 8.74 24.62 9.94
CA SER A 479 9.39 23.61 9.10
C SER A 479 8.37 22.85 8.27
N LEU A 480 8.69 22.62 7.00
CA LEU A 480 7.88 21.84 6.06
C LEU A 480 8.62 20.57 5.69
N VAL A 481 7.93 19.44 5.75
CA VAL A 481 8.41 18.16 5.20
C VAL A 481 7.34 17.57 4.27
N VAL A 482 7.80 16.78 3.31
CA VAL A 482 6.93 15.85 2.58
C VAL A 482 7.03 14.48 3.24
N VAL A 483 5.89 13.84 3.43
CA VAL A 483 5.84 12.47 3.92
C VAL A 483 5.24 11.58 2.84
N ALA A 484 5.88 10.45 2.53
CA ALA A 484 5.36 9.39 1.68
C ALA A 484 5.73 8.02 2.28
N ASN A 485 4.80 7.08 2.26
CA ASN A 485 4.93 5.77 2.93
C ASN A 485 5.45 5.85 4.38
N GLY A 486 4.98 6.84 5.14
CA GLY A 486 5.41 7.06 6.53
C GLY A 486 6.83 7.62 6.70
N ILE A 487 7.54 7.92 5.61
CA ILE A 487 8.92 8.39 5.60
C ILE A 487 8.97 9.89 5.27
N PRO A 488 9.47 10.75 6.19
CA PRO A 488 9.58 12.18 5.96
C PRO A 488 10.82 12.54 5.14
N SER A 489 10.72 13.57 4.33
CA SER A 489 11.87 14.25 3.73
C SER A 489 12.73 14.97 4.77
N ALA A 490 13.92 15.44 4.38
CA ALA A 490 14.58 16.51 5.12
C ALA A 490 13.66 17.74 5.22
N ALA A 491 13.70 18.43 6.36
CA ALA A 491 12.88 19.60 6.61
C ALA A 491 13.38 20.84 5.84
N VAL A 492 12.46 21.62 5.29
CA VAL A 492 12.72 22.91 4.66
C VAL A 492 12.14 24.01 5.56
N ALA A 493 12.94 25.04 5.85
CA ALA A 493 12.47 26.19 6.62
C ALA A 493 11.48 27.02 5.78
N VAL A 494 10.33 27.36 6.38
CA VAL A 494 9.30 28.22 5.80
C VAL A 494 8.84 29.24 6.84
N THR A 495 8.19 30.30 6.38
CA THR A 495 7.52 31.29 7.25
C THR A 495 6.02 31.24 6.98
N ILE A 496 5.22 31.19 8.02
CA ILE A 496 3.76 31.27 7.95
C ILE A 496 3.35 32.72 8.21
N ASP A 497 2.57 33.32 7.28
CA ASP A 497 2.05 34.70 7.36
C ASP A 497 0.56 34.73 7.65
#